data_10ab20ccaf28e9de12d9c8b7e0f1a8ba
#
_entry.id   10ab20ccaf28e9de12d9c8b7e0f1a8ba
#
_cell.length_a   1.000
_cell.length_b   1.000
_cell.length_c   1.000
_cell.angle_alpha   90.00
_cell.angle_beta   90.00
_cell.angle_gamma   90.00
#
_symmetry.space_group_name_H-M   'P 1'
#
loop_
_entity.id
_entity.type
_entity.pdbx_description
1 polymer ?
#
loop_
_entity_poly.entity_id
_entity_poly.type
_entity_poly.pdbx_seq_one_letter_code
_entity_poly.pdbx_strand_id
1 'polypeptide(L)'
;KVLDNNGGSAFSGSEPTSTSTSPFASGGYILKYMYTITASEAVKFITTDYIPVSTDTTVSAAATDGKIESVKVTGGSGYTNGTYYAPVFGDGTSQGTSSGAIIRITVSGGSIASFGLTAGTDTTIHAGGAAYTFGKVSLSNVFSDTGLSSSANIGSGTGGDVRVIISPKDGHGKNAVEELGGHFVIANT
;
A
#
# COMPACT_ATOMS: atom_id res chain seq x y z
N LYS A 1 2.21 10.40 -3.94
CA LYS A 1 1.01 9.77 -4.53
C LYS A 1 0.09 9.27 -3.42
N VAL A 2 -1.22 9.46 -3.58
CA VAL A 2 -2.23 8.90 -2.69
C VAL A 2 -2.56 7.48 -3.17
N LEU A 3 -2.47 6.50 -2.27
CA LEU A 3 -2.88 5.11 -2.50
C LEU A 3 -4.28 4.84 -1.92
N ASP A 4 -4.62 5.45 -0.78
CA ASP A 4 -5.97 5.44 -0.20
C ASP A 4 -6.27 6.84 0.35
N ASN A 5 -7.44 7.38 0.00
CA ASN A 5 -7.92 8.70 0.41
C ASN A 5 -8.93 8.65 1.56
N ASN A 6 -8.92 7.59 2.35
CA ASN A 6 -9.83 7.42 3.49
C ASN A 6 -11.32 7.59 3.12
N GLY A 7 -11.71 6.97 2.00
CA GLY A 7 -13.10 7.04 1.52
C GLY A 7 -13.56 8.43 1.08
N GLY A 8 -12.63 9.33 0.72
CA GLY A 8 -12.92 10.70 0.31
C GLY A 8 -13.01 11.70 1.45
N SER A 9 -12.71 11.30 2.69
CA SER A 9 -12.64 12.21 3.83
C SER A 9 -11.51 13.23 3.64
N ALA A 10 -11.68 14.43 4.16
CA ALA A 10 -10.64 15.45 4.09
C ALA A 10 -9.36 15.00 4.81
N PHE A 11 -8.21 15.36 4.27
CA PHE A 11 -6.93 15.17 4.93
C PHE A 11 -6.89 15.95 6.25
N SER A 12 -6.55 15.28 7.35
CA SER A 12 -6.61 15.86 8.71
C SER A 12 -5.25 15.93 9.42
N GLY A 13 -4.16 15.69 8.69
CA GLY A 13 -2.80 15.66 9.23
C GLY A 13 -1.97 16.90 8.91
N SER A 14 -0.77 16.93 9.49
CA SER A 14 0.28 17.85 9.06
C SER A 14 0.84 17.43 7.69
N GLU A 15 1.51 18.36 7.01
CA GLU A 15 2.18 18.09 5.74
C GLU A 15 3.08 16.85 5.82
N PRO A 16 2.93 15.88 4.90
CA PRO A 16 3.75 14.68 4.90
C PRO A 16 5.21 15.00 4.55
N THR A 17 6.14 14.62 5.39
CA THR A 17 7.58 14.85 5.20
C THR A 17 8.38 13.56 4.94
N SER A 18 7.73 12.40 4.97
CA SER A 18 8.39 11.11 4.77
C SER A 18 8.86 10.92 3.33
N THR A 19 10.13 10.54 3.17
CA THR A 19 10.74 10.13 1.89
C THR A 19 10.93 8.61 1.82
N SER A 20 10.20 7.86 2.67
CA SER A 20 10.24 6.39 2.67
C SER A 20 9.85 5.81 1.31
N THR A 21 10.59 4.80 0.87
CA THR A 21 10.24 4.01 -0.32
C THR A 21 9.06 3.06 -0.08
N SER A 22 8.65 2.86 1.18
CA SER A 22 7.42 2.13 1.54
C SER A 22 6.26 3.10 1.74
N PRO A 23 5.03 2.68 1.47
CA PRO A 23 3.84 3.47 1.81
C PRO A 23 3.78 3.81 3.30
N PHE A 24 3.20 4.95 3.63
CA PHE A 24 3.03 5.41 5.01
C PHE A 24 1.68 6.09 5.20
N ALA A 25 1.18 6.05 6.44
CA ALA A 25 -0.06 6.71 6.80
C ALA A 25 0.20 8.16 7.24
N SER A 26 -0.63 9.09 6.79
CA SER A 26 -0.65 10.48 7.25
C SER A 26 -2.04 11.07 7.07
N GLY A 27 -2.57 11.74 8.08
CA GLY A 27 -3.85 12.45 8.04
C GLY A 27 -5.06 11.59 7.60
N GLY A 28 -5.01 10.28 7.87
CA GLY A 28 -6.00 9.30 7.45
C GLY A 28 -5.76 8.71 6.06
N TYR A 29 -4.82 9.25 5.29
CA TYR A 29 -4.49 8.78 3.95
C TYR A 29 -3.32 7.79 3.99
N ILE A 30 -3.26 6.91 3.01
CA ILE A 30 -2.08 6.11 2.70
C ILE A 30 -1.37 6.74 1.52
N LEU A 31 -0.13 7.13 1.76
CA LEU A 31 0.69 7.89 0.82
C LEU A 31 1.92 7.08 0.40
N LYS A 32 2.39 7.36 -0.81
CA LYS A 32 3.66 6.85 -1.35
C LYS A 32 4.50 8.05 -1.79
N TYR A 33 5.72 8.15 -1.25
CA TYR A 33 6.70 9.11 -1.76
C TYR A 33 7.12 8.72 -3.19
N MET A 34 7.21 9.69 -4.07
CA MET A 34 7.55 9.49 -5.48
C MET A 34 8.86 10.15 -5.86
N TYR A 35 9.02 11.44 -5.55
CA TYR A 35 10.20 12.24 -5.84
C TYR A 35 10.14 13.58 -5.08
N THR A 36 11.25 14.30 -5.10
CA THR A 36 11.33 15.67 -4.55
C THR A 36 11.53 16.68 -5.68
N ILE A 37 10.78 17.77 -5.65
CA ILE A 37 11.01 18.94 -6.48
C ILE A 37 12.01 19.83 -5.75
N THR A 38 13.18 20.05 -6.32
CA THR A 38 14.18 20.94 -5.71
C THR A 38 13.74 22.40 -5.80
N ALA A 39 14.26 23.26 -4.93
CA ALA A 39 13.96 24.69 -4.99
C ALA A 39 14.32 25.31 -6.35
N SER A 40 15.41 24.86 -6.98
CA SER A 40 15.78 25.31 -8.32
C SER A 40 14.81 24.90 -9.41
N GLU A 41 14.31 23.66 -9.34
CA GLU A 41 13.26 23.18 -10.26
C GLU A 41 11.93 23.88 -10.02
N ALA A 42 11.59 24.12 -8.77
CA ALA A 42 10.36 24.83 -8.41
C ALA A 42 10.34 26.24 -9.02
N VAL A 43 11.42 27.01 -8.85
CA VAL A 43 11.53 28.36 -9.38
C VAL A 43 11.51 28.39 -10.91
N LYS A 44 12.07 27.38 -11.57
CA LYS A 44 12.18 27.35 -13.04
C LYS A 44 10.96 26.80 -13.75
N PHE A 45 10.28 25.82 -13.14
CA PHE A 45 9.32 24.96 -13.85
C PHE A 45 7.93 24.89 -13.23
N ILE A 46 7.72 25.32 -11.97
CA ILE A 46 6.36 25.38 -11.42
C ILE A 46 5.65 26.59 -12.00
N THR A 47 4.49 26.34 -12.58
CA THR A 47 3.55 27.36 -13.06
C THR A 47 2.18 27.08 -12.48
N THR A 48 1.17 27.88 -12.87
CA THR A 48 -0.25 27.64 -12.51
C THR A 48 -0.75 26.27 -13.03
N ASP A 49 -0.22 25.80 -14.14
CA ASP A 49 -0.73 24.64 -14.88
C ASP A 49 0.21 23.44 -14.87
N TYR A 50 1.49 23.62 -14.50
CA TYR A 50 2.50 22.59 -14.60
C TYR A 50 3.36 22.47 -13.33
N ILE A 51 3.67 21.24 -12.99
CA ILE A 51 4.69 20.88 -11.98
C ILE A 51 5.75 19.99 -12.64
N PRO A 52 7.05 20.16 -12.34
CA PRO A 52 8.05 19.26 -12.84
C PRO A 52 7.89 17.87 -12.21
N VAL A 53 8.05 16.82 -13.01
CA VAL A 53 8.07 15.43 -12.54
C VAL A 53 9.43 14.83 -12.87
N SER A 54 10.09 14.28 -11.87
CA SER A 54 11.36 13.58 -12.01
C SER A 54 11.27 12.16 -11.45
N THR A 55 12.19 11.30 -11.83
CA THR A 55 12.32 9.96 -11.26
C THR A 55 13.38 9.98 -10.18
N ASP A 56 12.98 9.68 -8.95
CA ASP A 56 13.90 9.44 -7.84
C ASP A 56 14.54 8.06 -8.01
N THR A 57 15.88 8.02 -8.03
CA THR A 57 16.62 6.77 -8.27
C THR A 57 16.46 5.76 -7.16
N THR A 58 16.30 6.20 -5.90
CA THR A 58 16.09 5.32 -4.75
C THR A 58 14.71 4.67 -4.81
N VAL A 59 13.68 5.46 -5.12
CA VAL A 59 12.31 4.97 -5.29
C VAL A 59 12.23 4.01 -6.49
N SER A 60 12.84 4.39 -7.62
CA SER A 60 12.87 3.57 -8.82
C SER A 60 13.60 2.23 -8.62
N ALA A 61 14.67 2.22 -7.82
CA ALA A 61 15.41 1.00 -7.49
C ALA A 61 14.63 0.07 -6.53
N ALA A 62 13.79 0.64 -5.66
CA ALA A 62 12.94 -0.11 -4.73
C ALA A 62 11.62 -0.58 -5.35
N ALA A 63 11.29 -0.11 -6.54
CA ALA A 63 10.07 -0.47 -7.25
C ALA A 63 10.07 -1.97 -7.61
N THR A 64 8.93 -2.63 -7.42
CA THR A 64 8.75 -4.05 -7.72
C THR A 64 7.44 -4.24 -8.45
N ASP A 65 7.49 -4.88 -9.60
CA ASP A 65 6.33 -5.17 -10.44
C ASP A 65 5.25 -5.94 -9.67
N GLY A 66 4.02 -5.47 -9.74
CA GLY A 66 2.86 -6.12 -9.13
C GLY A 66 3.01 -6.41 -7.63
N LYS A 67 3.83 -5.66 -6.90
CA LYS A 67 3.97 -5.81 -5.45
C LYS A 67 2.72 -5.30 -4.72
N ILE A 68 2.28 -6.01 -3.71
CA ILE A 68 1.24 -5.53 -2.81
C ILE A 68 1.90 -4.67 -1.74
N GLU A 69 1.63 -3.37 -1.76
CA GLU A 69 2.22 -2.40 -0.85
C GLU A 69 1.20 -1.78 0.11
N SER A 70 -0.09 -1.99 -0.13
CA SER A 70 -1.17 -1.45 0.68
C SER A 70 -2.41 -2.32 0.56
N VAL A 71 -3.33 -2.19 1.53
CA VAL A 71 -4.64 -2.83 1.50
C VAL A 71 -5.71 -1.83 1.92
N LYS A 72 -6.90 -1.97 1.35
CA LYS A 72 -8.10 -1.32 1.87
C LYS A 72 -8.83 -2.27 2.79
N VAL A 73 -9.08 -1.81 4.02
CA VAL A 73 -9.72 -2.60 5.07
C VAL A 73 -11.14 -2.10 5.33
N THR A 74 -12.09 -3.03 5.39
CA THR A 74 -13.39 -2.83 6.00
C THR A 74 -13.41 -3.63 7.29
N GLY A 75 -13.61 -2.98 8.45
CA GLY A 75 -13.38 -3.60 9.75
C GLY A 75 -14.36 -4.73 10.11
N GLY A 76 -15.64 -4.57 9.79
CA GLY A 76 -16.69 -5.49 10.21
C GLY A 76 -16.87 -5.56 11.72
N SER A 77 -17.45 -6.65 12.20
CA SER A 77 -17.67 -6.90 13.64
C SER A 77 -17.77 -8.39 13.95
N GLY A 78 -17.57 -8.75 15.24
CA GLY A 78 -17.74 -10.12 15.72
C GLY A 78 -16.56 -11.05 15.45
N TYR A 79 -15.43 -10.52 15.03
CA TYR A 79 -14.19 -11.28 14.84
C TYR A 79 -13.50 -11.53 16.18
N THR A 80 -12.70 -12.59 16.26
CA THR A 80 -11.89 -12.90 17.43
C THR A 80 -10.65 -12.00 17.46
N ASN A 81 -10.43 -11.31 18.59
CA ASN A 81 -9.25 -10.46 18.78
C ASN A 81 -7.95 -11.27 18.63
N GLY A 82 -6.97 -10.70 17.94
CA GLY A 82 -5.69 -11.36 17.72
C GLY A 82 -4.96 -10.82 16.50
N THR A 83 -3.80 -11.41 16.25
CA THR A 83 -3.01 -11.17 15.04
C THR A 83 -3.00 -12.42 14.18
N TYR A 84 -3.34 -12.25 12.93
CA TYR A 84 -3.46 -13.33 11.94
C TYR A 84 -2.63 -13.00 10.72
N TYR A 85 -2.28 -14.03 9.95
CA TYR A 85 -1.57 -13.91 8.69
C TYR A 85 -2.39 -14.57 7.59
N ALA A 86 -2.67 -13.85 6.53
CA ALA A 86 -3.44 -14.34 5.39
C ALA A 86 -2.60 -14.30 4.12
N PRO A 87 -2.44 -15.43 3.42
CA PRO A 87 -1.81 -15.42 2.11
C PRO A 87 -2.70 -14.71 1.09
N VAL A 88 -2.08 -14.07 0.11
CA VAL A 88 -2.77 -13.53 -1.05
C VAL A 88 -2.81 -14.56 -2.17
N PHE A 89 -3.99 -14.85 -2.65
CA PHE A 89 -4.23 -15.69 -3.83
C PHE A 89 -4.43 -14.82 -5.07
N GLY A 90 -3.77 -15.15 -6.16
CA GLY A 90 -3.84 -14.41 -7.42
C GLY A 90 -2.95 -15.03 -8.49
N ASP A 91 -2.40 -14.22 -9.36
CA ASP A 91 -1.46 -14.63 -10.41
C ASP A 91 0.01 -14.30 -10.08
N GLY A 92 0.25 -13.71 -8.92
CA GLY A 92 1.60 -13.33 -8.49
C GLY A 92 2.53 -14.49 -8.20
N THR A 93 3.80 -14.18 -8.02
CA THR A 93 4.85 -15.16 -7.70
C THR A 93 4.60 -15.81 -6.34
N SER A 94 4.62 -17.17 -6.32
CA SER A 94 4.44 -17.97 -5.09
C SER A 94 3.16 -17.65 -4.32
N GLN A 95 2.10 -17.30 -5.02
CA GLN A 95 0.79 -16.98 -4.45
C GLN A 95 0.28 -18.07 -3.48
N GLY A 96 -0.43 -17.67 -2.45
CA GLY A 96 -1.03 -18.60 -1.49
C GLY A 96 -0.04 -19.37 -0.61
N THR A 97 1.24 -19.04 -0.66
CA THR A 97 2.31 -19.68 0.12
C THR A 97 3.06 -18.69 1.01
N SER A 98 3.90 -19.20 1.90
CA SER A 98 4.73 -18.37 2.79
C SER A 98 5.80 -17.53 2.07
N SER A 99 6.05 -17.80 0.79
CA SER A 99 6.97 -17.01 -0.06
C SER A 99 6.25 -16.03 -0.99
N GLY A 100 4.92 -16.03 -1.01
CA GLY A 100 4.08 -15.06 -1.71
C GLY A 100 3.79 -13.81 -0.89
N ALA A 101 2.77 -13.05 -1.32
CA ALA A 101 2.29 -11.93 -0.53
C ALA A 101 1.50 -12.42 0.69
N ILE A 102 1.77 -11.83 1.83
CA ILE A 102 1.13 -12.13 3.11
C ILE A 102 0.68 -10.84 3.78
N ILE A 103 -0.58 -10.80 4.16
CA ILE A 103 -1.15 -9.71 4.93
C ILE A 103 -1.18 -10.10 6.41
N ARG A 104 -0.62 -9.26 7.28
CA ARG A 104 -0.82 -9.36 8.73
C ARG A 104 -2.12 -8.65 9.08
N ILE A 105 -3.09 -9.38 9.58
CA ILE A 105 -4.43 -8.89 9.95
C ILE A 105 -4.49 -8.77 11.46
N THR A 106 -4.73 -7.58 11.97
CA THR A 106 -4.96 -7.34 13.40
C THR A 106 -6.44 -7.14 13.65
N VAL A 107 -6.99 -7.88 14.62
CA VAL A 107 -8.36 -7.70 15.10
C VAL A 107 -8.32 -7.14 16.50
N SER A 108 -9.03 -6.03 16.72
CA SER A 108 -9.16 -5.37 18.01
C SER A 108 -10.62 -4.94 18.23
N GLY A 109 -11.17 -5.22 19.40
CA GLY A 109 -12.59 -4.92 19.69
C GLY A 109 -13.57 -5.65 18.77
N GLY A 110 -13.19 -6.81 18.24
CA GLY A 110 -14.02 -7.60 17.32
C GLY A 110 -14.06 -7.07 15.88
N SER A 111 -13.24 -6.07 15.54
CA SER A 111 -13.15 -5.45 14.21
C SER A 111 -11.73 -5.56 13.64
N ILE A 112 -11.62 -5.73 12.33
CA ILE A 112 -10.32 -5.71 11.65
C ILE A 112 -9.79 -4.26 11.66
N ALA A 113 -8.59 -4.08 12.19
CA ALA A 113 -7.94 -2.76 12.27
C ALA A 113 -7.58 -2.22 10.88
N SER A 114 -7.64 -0.90 10.74
CA SER A 114 -7.25 -0.21 9.50
C SER A 114 -5.78 -0.45 9.14
N PHE A 115 -5.41 -0.21 7.89
CA PHE A 115 -4.06 -0.40 7.40
C PHE A 115 -3.13 0.76 7.83
N GLY A 116 -1.95 0.41 8.36
CA GLY A 116 -0.81 1.32 8.48
C GLY A 116 -0.99 2.53 9.41
N LEU A 117 -2.00 2.53 10.30
CA LEU A 117 -2.27 3.69 11.18
C LEU A 117 -1.46 3.69 12.46
N THR A 118 -1.20 2.51 13.04
CA THR A 118 -0.46 2.38 14.30
C THR A 118 0.38 1.11 14.28
N ALA A 119 1.70 1.26 14.37
CA ALA A 119 2.63 0.13 14.29
C ALA A 119 2.28 -0.95 15.33
N GLY A 120 2.15 -2.20 14.87
CA GLY A 120 1.89 -3.36 15.71
C GLY A 120 0.42 -3.61 16.06
N THR A 121 -0.46 -2.63 15.87
CA THR A 121 -1.89 -2.74 16.23
C THR A 121 -2.82 -2.66 15.03
N ASP A 122 -2.27 -2.50 13.86
CA ASP A 122 -2.99 -2.36 12.59
C ASP A 122 -2.80 -3.56 11.67
N THR A 123 -3.61 -3.63 10.61
CA THR A 123 -3.41 -4.54 9.48
C THR A 123 -2.28 -4.01 8.60
N THR A 124 -1.33 -4.86 8.24
CA THR A 124 -0.13 -4.43 7.47
C THR A 124 0.29 -5.49 6.44
N ILE A 125 1.15 -5.07 5.52
CA ILE A 125 1.80 -6.00 4.59
C ILE A 125 2.97 -6.66 5.32
N HIS A 126 2.90 -7.97 5.57
CA HIS A 126 4.02 -8.75 6.10
C HIS A 126 5.02 -9.06 4.97
N ALA A 127 4.52 -9.52 3.84
CA ALA A 127 5.31 -9.72 2.62
C ALA A 127 4.48 -9.23 1.41
N GLY A 128 5.11 -8.47 0.51
CA GLY A 128 4.41 -7.86 -0.62
C GLY A 128 4.30 -8.75 -1.86
N GLY A 129 5.09 -9.80 -1.95
CA GLY A 129 5.18 -10.62 -3.16
C GLY A 129 5.61 -9.80 -4.39
N ALA A 130 5.35 -10.33 -5.57
CA ALA A 130 5.63 -9.68 -6.85
C ALA A 130 4.75 -10.23 -7.98
N ALA A 131 4.70 -9.51 -9.10
CA ALA A 131 4.05 -9.92 -10.34
C ALA A 131 2.54 -10.20 -10.23
N TYR A 132 1.87 -9.60 -9.23
CA TYR A 132 0.41 -9.67 -9.14
C TYR A 132 -0.24 -8.69 -10.13
N THR A 133 -1.22 -9.16 -10.89
CA THR A 133 -2.16 -8.30 -11.62
C THR A 133 -3.55 -8.33 -10.99
N PHE A 134 -3.87 -9.39 -10.25
CA PHE A 134 -5.00 -9.45 -9.34
C PHE A 134 -4.62 -10.22 -8.06
N GLY A 135 -5.37 -9.97 -6.98
CA GLY A 135 -5.13 -10.66 -5.72
C GLY A 135 -6.36 -10.65 -4.82
N LYS A 136 -6.52 -11.70 -4.02
CA LYS A 136 -7.63 -11.87 -3.09
C LYS A 136 -7.11 -12.36 -1.74
N VAL A 137 -7.61 -11.76 -0.67
CA VAL A 137 -7.43 -12.23 0.71
C VAL A 137 -8.70 -12.94 1.16
N SER A 138 -8.57 -14.06 1.86
CA SER A 138 -9.70 -14.77 2.46
C SER A 138 -9.59 -14.78 3.98
N LEU A 139 -10.58 -14.21 4.66
CA LEU A 139 -10.64 -14.22 6.12
C LEU A 139 -10.92 -15.62 6.71
N SER A 140 -11.40 -16.56 5.89
CA SER A 140 -11.56 -17.96 6.31
C SER A 140 -10.27 -18.79 6.17
N ASN A 141 -9.21 -18.22 5.58
CA ASN A 141 -7.93 -18.88 5.40
C ASN A 141 -6.82 -18.04 6.01
N VAL A 142 -6.77 -18.06 7.34
CA VAL A 142 -5.78 -17.31 8.14
C VAL A 142 -4.95 -18.24 9.00
N PHE A 143 -3.79 -17.76 9.40
CA PHE A 143 -2.77 -18.49 10.15
C PHE A 143 -2.33 -17.68 11.36
N SER A 144 -1.82 -18.35 12.39
CA SER A 144 -1.25 -17.70 13.57
C SER A 144 0.24 -17.37 13.44
N ASP A 145 0.87 -17.81 12.35
CA ASP A 145 2.30 -17.63 12.09
C ASP A 145 2.58 -17.18 10.65
N THR A 146 3.74 -16.54 10.46
CA THR A 146 4.18 -16.01 9.17
C THR A 146 4.59 -17.10 8.17
N GLY A 147 4.86 -18.31 8.65
CA GLY A 147 5.18 -19.46 7.82
C GLY A 147 3.95 -20.15 7.23
N LEU A 148 2.74 -19.70 7.59
CA LEU A 148 1.45 -20.26 7.17
C LEU A 148 1.33 -21.75 7.48
N SER A 149 1.89 -22.18 8.61
CA SER A 149 1.93 -23.58 9.03
C SER A 149 0.84 -23.93 10.04
N SER A 150 0.40 -22.95 10.82
CA SER A 150 -0.59 -23.13 11.90
C SER A 150 -1.87 -22.41 11.55
N SER A 151 -2.85 -23.14 10.99
CA SER A 151 -4.18 -22.60 10.69
C SER A 151 -4.81 -21.96 11.93
N ALA A 152 -5.46 -20.85 11.76
CA ALA A 152 -6.13 -20.11 12.81
C ALA A 152 -7.60 -19.86 12.46
N ASN A 153 -8.39 -19.51 13.46
CA ASN A 153 -9.79 -19.15 13.30
C ASN A 153 -10.01 -17.70 13.75
N ILE A 154 -10.30 -16.84 12.80
CA ILE A 154 -10.61 -15.41 13.06
C ILE A 154 -12.01 -15.18 13.63
N GLY A 155 -12.79 -16.26 13.83
CA GLY A 155 -14.17 -16.21 14.35
C GLY A 155 -15.22 -16.06 13.24
N SER A 156 -16.49 -15.96 13.68
CA SER A 156 -17.66 -15.86 12.80
C SER A 156 -18.08 -14.42 12.52
N GLY A 157 -17.15 -13.49 12.53
CA GLY A 157 -17.41 -12.08 12.23
C GLY A 157 -18.01 -11.84 10.85
N THR A 158 -18.68 -10.71 10.70
CA THR A 158 -19.36 -10.32 9.45
C THR A 158 -18.98 -8.91 9.00
N GLY A 159 -19.12 -8.64 7.71
CA GLY A 159 -18.91 -7.32 7.14
C GLY A 159 -17.43 -6.87 7.03
N GLY A 160 -16.49 -7.70 7.46
CA GLY A 160 -15.07 -7.43 7.30
C GLY A 160 -14.57 -7.81 5.89
N ASP A 161 -13.65 -7.01 5.37
CA ASP A 161 -13.00 -7.26 4.06
C ASP A 161 -11.59 -6.68 4.03
N VAL A 162 -10.70 -7.35 3.32
CA VAL A 162 -9.32 -6.90 3.10
C VAL A 162 -9.02 -7.01 1.60
N ARG A 163 -8.98 -5.87 0.93
CA ARG A 163 -8.70 -5.77 -0.51
C ARG A 163 -7.27 -5.31 -0.73
N VAL A 164 -6.53 -6.02 -1.55
CA VAL A 164 -5.16 -5.65 -1.91
C VAL A 164 -5.14 -4.48 -2.89
N ILE A 165 -4.16 -3.58 -2.71
CA ILE A 165 -3.80 -2.54 -3.66
C ILE A 165 -2.46 -2.96 -4.26
N ILE A 166 -2.49 -3.25 -5.54
CA ILE A 166 -1.36 -3.79 -6.29
C ILE A 166 -0.63 -2.63 -6.96
N SER A 167 0.70 -2.62 -6.88
CA SER A 167 1.50 -1.64 -7.60
C SER A 167 1.39 -1.84 -9.11
N PRO A 168 1.56 -0.77 -9.92
CA PRO A 168 1.50 -0.88 -11.36
C PRO A 168 2.62 -1.77 -11.91
N LYS A 169 2.57 -2.04 -13.20
CA LYS A 169 3.67 -2.70 -13.92
C LYS A 169 4.99 -1.98 -13.61
N ASP A 170 6.02 -2.78 -13.36
CA ASP A 170 7.36 -2.34 -12.94
C ASP A 170 7.42 -1.72 -11.53
N GLY A 171 6.29 -1.49 -10.86
CA GLY A 171 6.20 -0.99 -9.48
C GLY A 171 6.05 0.52 -9.35
N HIS A 172 5.54 0.96 -8.21
CA HIS A 172 5.37 2.39 -7.90
C HIS A 172 6.70 3.14 -7.91
N GLY A 173 6.74 4.23 -8.68
CA GLY A 173 7.88 5.13 -8.79
C GLY A 173 8.99 4.65 -9.74
N LYS A 174 8.82 3.51 -10.42
CA LYS A 174 9.75 3.05 -11.45
C LYS A 174 9.87 4.06 -12.58
N ASN A 175 8.73 4.55 -13.03
CA ASN A 175 8.60 5.65 -13.97
C ASN A 175 7.57 6.65 -13.42
N ALA A 176 8.04 7.59 -12.60
CA ALA A 176 7.16 8.56 -11.95
C ALA A 176 6.42 9.45 -12.98
N VAL A 177 7.03 9.74 -14.12
CA VAL A 177 6.42 10.55 -15.17
C VAL A 177 5.19 9.86 -15.73
N GLU A 178 5.31 8.60 -16.13
CA GLU A 178 4.19 7.82 -16.67
C GLU A 178 3.11 7.57 -15.59
N GLU A 179 3.54 7.20 -14.40
CA GLU A 179 2.63 6.85 -13.30
C GLU A 179 1.79 8.04 -12.80
N LEU A 180 2.32 9.26 -12.88
CA LEU A 180 1.62 10.49 -12.51
C LEU A 180 0.92 11.15 -13.69
N GLY A 181 0.93 10.53 -14.88
CA GLY A 181 0.33 11.08 -16.10
C GLY A 181 1.08 12.28 -16.65
N GLY A 182 2.40 12.33 -16.41
CA GLY A 182 3.25 13.42 -16.89
C GLY A 182 3.45 13.38 -18.41
N HIS A 183 3.77 14.53 -18.98
CA HIS A 183 4.12 14.71 -20.37
C HIS A 183 5.50 15.35 -20.51
N PHE A 184 6.22 14.99 -21.56
CA PHE A 184 7.48 15.66 -21.88
C PHE A 184 7.19 16.98 -22.58
N VAL A 185 7.75 18.07 -22.06
CA VAL A 185 7.70 19.40 -22.67
C VAL A 185 9.12 19.80 -23.05
N ILE A 186 9.32 20.22 -24.28
CA ILE A 186 10.59 20.79 -24.74
C ILE A 186 10.56 22.28 -24.40
N ALA A 187 11.41 22.71 -23.48
CA ALA A 187 11.64 24.12 -23.19
C ALA A 187 12.91 24.57 -23.95
N ASN A 188 12.76 25.52 -24.84
CA ASN A 188 13.90 26.21 -25.50
C ASN A 188 14.10 27.55 -24.78
N THR A 189 15.26 27.71 -24.21
CA THR A 189 15.67 28.97 -23.55
C THR A 189 16.70 29.70 -24.37
#